data_7ac3fcc2fbdd30e7c3d889a1ff886de0
#
_entry.id   7ac3fcc2fbdd30e7c3d889a1ff886de0
#
_cell.length_a   1.000
_cell.length_b   1.000
_cell.length_c   1.000
_cell.angle_alpha   90.00
_cell.angle_beta   90.00
_cell.angle_gamma   90.00
#
_symmetry.space_group_name_H-M   'P 1'
#
loop_
_entity.id
_entity.type
_entity.pdbx_description
1 polymer ?
#
loop_
_entity_poly.entity_id
_entity_poly.type
_entity_poly.pdbx_seq_one_letter_code
_entity_poly.pdbx_strand_id
1 'polypeptide(L)'
;MFKRNFTNMTLIKSISGIRGTIGGNQSENLTPIDIVKFTTAYSRLIKDKNPGKRITVVVGRDARISGSMVDSLVEGTLLGCGVDVINVGLCTTPGTEMAVITHKADGGIIITASHNPRQWNALKLLNECGEFLDDAEGKQVLAMADELDYIYPNIDNIGKVILREDFNAKHIAQVLALPLVDAEAIRKRKFKVVVDAVNSVGGIVIPALLRELGCEVVELNTEPTGEFAHNPEPLPENLSEISEVIRKEGADLGIVVDPDVDRLAFVMENGEMFVEEYTLVAVADYVLRHTKGNTVSNLSSSRALSDITARYEGCSYSAAAVGEVNVVKKMKETNAVIGGEGNGGVIYPELHYGRDALVGVALFLTYFAGLNVTMSELRRSYPAYFASKNKIELTPEIDVDKILSEIKHRYSGEKVNDIDGIKIDFEENWVHLRKSNTEPIIRIYTEAKSMAEADALAKRFISEIEQIYKA
;
A
#
# COMPACT_ATOMS: atom_id res chain seq x y z
N MET A 1 31.63 29.79 4.61
CA MET A 1 31.97 28.42 5.00
C MET A 1 30.71 27.76 5.54
N PHE A 2 29.89 27.15 4.63
CA PHE A 2 28.66 26.46 5.02
C PHE A 2 29.04 25.18 5.77
N LYS A 3 28.63 25.07 7.03
CA LYS A 3 28.72 23.81 7.77
C LYS A 3 27.92 22.77 6.98
N ARG A 4 28.59 21.73 6.45
CA ARG A 4 27.94 20.51 5.99
C ARG A 4 27.21 19.91 7.21
N ASN A 5 25.93 20.21 7.34
CA ASN A 5 25.08 19.37 8.17
C ASN A 5 25.10 17.99 7.51
N PHE A 6 25.41 16.97 8.27
CA PHE A 6 25.23 15.58 7.85
C PHE A 6 23.75 15.41 7.54
N THR A 7 23.37 15.59 6.27
CA THR A 7 22.03 15.24 5.80
C THR A 7 21.98 13.72 5.81
N ASN A 8 21.10 13.16 6.61
CA ASN A 8 20.85 11.71 6.62
C ASN A 8 20.54 11.29 5.18
N MET A 9 21.27 10.29 4.68
CA MET A 9 20.98 9.67 3.39
C MET A 9 19.56 9.07 3.47
N THR A 10 18.65 9.58 2.64
CA THR A 10 17.24 9.16 2.62
C THR A 10 16.86 8.46 1.32
N LEU A 11 17.74 8.46 0.28
CA LEU A 11 17.44 7.81 -0.98
C LEU A 11 17.41 6.30 -0.81
N ILE A 12 16.22 5.75 -0.90
CA ILE A 12 15.95 4.32 -0.83
C ILE A 12 15.63 3.82 -2.24
N LYS A 13 16.40 2.84 -2.70
CA LYS A 13 16.23 2.17 -3.98
C LYS A 13 15.71 0.76 -3.69
N SER A 14 14.44 0.52 -3.91
CA SER A 14 13.79 -0.76 -3.61
C SER A 14 12.88 -1.21 -4.75
N ILE A 15 12.44 -2.44 -4.70
CA ILE A 15 11.44 -3.01 -5.63
C ILE A 15 10.16 -2.18 -5.63
N SER A 16 9.75 -1.65 -4.47
CA SER A 16 8.56 -0.80 -4.33
C SER A 16 8.77 0.64 -4.80
N GLY A 17 9.85 0.93 -5.51
CA GLY A 17 10.16 2.22 -6.11
C GLY A 17 11.39 2.90 -5.53
N ILE A 18 11.71 4.03 -6.14
CA ILE A 18 12.83 4.92 -5.77
C ILE A 18 12.25 6.07 -4.97
N ARG A 19 12.53 6.15 -3.66
CA ARG A 19 11.96 7.15 -2.77
C ARG A 19 13.04 7.90 -1.99
N GLY A 20 12.75 9.14 -1.61
CA GLY A 20 13.64 9.93 -0.77
C GLY A 20 13.02 11.28 -0.40
N THR A 21 13.68 11.99 0.50
CA THR A 21 13.32 13.39 0.77
C THR A 21 13.71 14.26 -0.41
N ILE A 22 12.84 15.20 -0.77
CA ILE A 22 13.07 16.12 -1.88
C ILE A 22 14.13 17.17 -1.48
N GLY A 23 15.09 17.39 -2.37
CA GLY A 23 16.22 18.32 -2.13
C GLY A 23 17.43 17.59 -1.54
N GLY A 24 18.44 18.37 -1.07
CA GLY A 24 19.67 17.79 -0.52
C GLY A 24 20.70 17.44 -1.59
N ASN A 25 21.48 16.37 -1.34
CA ASN A 25 22.58 15.97 -2.22
C ASN A 25 22.12 14.87 -3.20
N GLN A 26 22.64 14.94 -4.42
CA GLN A 26 22.46 13.89 -5.44
C GLN A 26 22.92 12.53 -4.87
N SER A 27 22.17 11.47 -5.17
CA SER A 27 22.40 10.09 -4.72
C SER A 27 22.24 9.85 -3.20
N GLU A 28 22.05 10.89 -2.40
CA GLU A 28 21.72 10.79 -0.97
C GLU A 28 20.24 11.08 -0.69
N ASN A 29 19.62 11.89 -1.55
CA ASN A 29 18.23 12.31 -1.46
C ASN A 29 17.58 12.17 -2.86
N LEU A 30 16.26 12.34 -2.97
CA LEU A 30 15.57 12.35 -4.26
C LEU A 30 15.70 13.74 -4.89
N THR A 31 16.72 13.93 -5.73
CA THR A 31 16.99 15.19 -6.44
C THR A 31 16.43 15.16 -7.86
N PRO A 32 16.33 16.31 -8.55
CA PRO A 32 15.93 16.36 -9.97
C PRO A 32 16.78 15.45 -10.87
N ILE A 33 18.08 15.33 -10.59
CA ILE A 33 18.99 14.48 -11.39
C ILE A 33 18.65 12.99 -11.15
N ASP A 34 18.36 12.60 -9.93
CA ASP A 34 17.94 11.24 -9.61
C ASP A 34 16.63 10.88 -10.30
N ILE A 35 15.64 11.80 -10.32
CA ILE A 35 14.38 11.62 -11.02
C ILE A 35 14.61 11.35 -12.51
N VAL A 36 15.39 12.19 -13.19
CA VAL A 36 15.75 12.02 -14.61
C VAL A 36 16.47 10.69 -14.84
N LYS A 37 17.46 10.37 -13.98
CA LYS A 37 18.25 9.15 -14.07
C LYS A 37 17.38 7.89 -14.03
N PHE A 38 16.51 7.75 -13.02
CA PHE A 38 15.68 6.57 -12.84
C PHE A 38 14.54 6.49 -13.85
N THR A 39 13.98 7.62 -14.29
CA THR A 39 13.00 7.66 -15.38
C THR A 39 13.62 7.21 -16.70
N THR A 40 14.86 7.63 -16.99
CA THR A 40 15.60 7.18 -18.19
C THR A 40 15.85 5.67 -18.14
N ALA A 41 16.32 5.14 -17.01
CA ALA A 41 16.55 3.71 -16.81
C ALA A 41 15.26 2.89 -16.98
N TYR A 42 14.16 3.35 -16.41
CA TYR A 42 12.86 2.72 -16.59
C TYR A 42 12.41 2.72 -18.06
N SER A 43 12.57 3.85 -18.75
CA SER A 43 12.27 3.95 -20.18
C SER A 43 13.07 2.95 -21.01
N ARG A 44 14.36 2.74 -20.68
CA ARG A 44 15.21 1.72 -21.31
C ARG A 44 14.66 0.32 -21.07
N LEU A 45 14.34 -0.03 -19.82
CA LEU A 45 13.76 -1.34 -19.49
C LEU A 45 12.53 -1.65 -20.35
N ILE A 46 11.56 -0.72 -20.39
CA ILE A 46 10.32 -0.95 -21.14
C ILE A 46 10.58 -1.07 -22.66
N LYS A 47 11.52 -0.28 -23.21
CA LYS A 47 11.91 -0.39 -24.63
C LYS A 47 12.60 -1.70 -24.95
N ASP A 48 13.51 -2.14 -24.11
CA ASP A 48 14.26 -3.40 -24.29
C ASP A 48 13.30 -4.62 -24.27
N LYS A 49 12.23 -4.55 -23.49
CA LYS A 49 11.14 -5.53 -23.50
C LYS A 49 10.26 -5.51 -24.77
N ASN A 50 10.22 -4.37 -25.47
CA ASN A 50 9.32 -4.14 -26.61
C ASN A 50 10.10 -3.62 -27.84
N PRO A 51 11.04 -4.38 -28.41
CA PRO A 51 11.88 -3.89 -29.47
C PRO A 51 11.07 -3.50 -30.72
N GLY A 52 11.35 -2.30 -31.24
CA GLY A 52 10.67 -1.78 -32.42
C GLY A 52 9.26 -1.22 -32.22
N LYS A 53 8.71 -1.32 -31.02
CA LYS A 53 7.40 -0.75 -30.69
C LYS A 53 7.51 0.71 -30.25
N ARG A 54 6.54 1.54 -30.60
CA ARG A 54 6.35 2.86 -29.99
C ARG A 54 5.76 2.67 -28.60
N ILE A 55 6.49 3.11 -27.58
CA ILE A 55 6.15 2.87 -26.17
C ILE A 55 5.22 3.97 -25.65
N THR A 56 4.23 3.60 -24.86
CA THR A 56 3.34 4.49 -24.14
C THR A 56 3.42 4.21 -22.63
N VAL A 57 3.59 5.25 -21.81
CA VAL A 57 3.65 5.17 -20.35
C VAL A 57 2.59 6.08 -19.75
N VAL A 58 1.84 5.56 -18.76
CA VAL A 58 0.91 6.35 -17.95
C VAL A 58 1.69 7.03 -16.81
N VAL A 59 1.36 8.29 -16.52
CA VAL A 59 1.92 9.03 -15.38
C VAL A 59 0.77 9.57 -14.53
N GLY A 60 0.77 9.23 -13.25
CA GLY A 60 -0.17 9.76 -12.24
C GLY A 60 0.54 10.16 -10.98
N ARG A 61 -0.09 10.99 -10.14
CA ARG A 61 0.52 11.46 -8.89
C ARG A 61 -0.51 11.71 -7.79
N ASP A 62 -0.06 11.62 -6.54
CA ASP A 62 -0.79 12.13 -5.40
C ASP A 62 -0.70 13.68 -5.30
N ALA A 63 -1.26 14.27 -4.24
CA ALA A 63 -1.28 15.71 -4.07
C ALA A 63 -0.04 16.29 -3.37
N ARG A 64 1.03 15.52 -3.14
CA ARG A 64 2.26 16.04 -2.51
C ARG A 64 2.75 17.30 -3.17
N ILE A 65 3.19 18.27 -2.35
CA ILE A 65 3.65 19.60 -2.79
C ILE A 65 4.70 19.53 -3.90
N SER A 66 5.62 18.57 -3.80
CA SER A 66 6.66 18.34 -4.80
C SER A 66 6.15 17.64 -6.07
N GLY A 67 4.89 17.16 -6.06
CA GLY A 67 4.34 16.31 -7.12
C GLY A 67 4.42 16.94 -8.51
N SER A 68 4.02 18.21 -8.65
CA SER A 68 4.04 18.91 -9.95
C SER A 68 5.45 19.09 -10.52
N MET A 69 6.44 19.32 -9.67
CA MET A 69 7.84 19.44 -10.09
C MET A 69 8.36 18.08 -10.55
N VAL A 70 8.10 17.02 -9.78
CA VAL A 70 8.52 15.64 -10.13
C VAL A 70 7.84 15.18 -11.41
N ASP A 71 6.53 15.43 -11.57
CA ASP A 71 5.75 15.11 -12.78
C ASP A 71 6.34 15.77 -14.04
N SER A 72 6.70 17.05 -13.96
CA SER A 72 7.32 17.77 -15.07
C SER A 72 8.66 17.16 -15.50
N LEU A 73 9.48 16.70 -14.54
CA LEU A 73 10.76 16.03 -14.82
C LEU A 73 10.54 14.63 -15.42
N VAL A 74 9.60 13.86 -14.88
CA VAL A 74 9.25 12.53 -15.39
C VAL A 74 8.72 12.64 -16.81
N GLU A 75 7.71 13.50 -17.04
CA GLU A 75 7.11 13.69 -18.36
C GLU A 75 8.16 14.13 -19.38
N GLY A 76 8.92 15.19 -19.09
CA GLY A 76 9.96 15.68 -20.00
C GLY A 76 11.03 14.63 -20.32
N THR A 77 11.41 13.82 -19.32
CA THR A 77 12.38 12.74 -19.51
C THR A 77 11.83 11.62 -20.40
N LEU A 78 10.58 11.17 -20.15
CA LEU A 78 9.93 10.17 -21.01
C LEU A 78 9.86 10.63 -22.47
N LEU A 79 9.44 11.90 -22.71
CA LEU A 79 9.42 12.49 -24.05
C LEU A 79 10.81 12.50 -24.67
N GLY A 80 11.83 12.94 -23.93
CA GLY A 80 13.23 12.93 -24.36
C GLY A 80 13.76 11.52 -24.67
N CYS A 81 13.24 10.50 -23.97
CA CYS A 81 13.53 9.10 -24.25
C CYS A 81 12.72 8.54 -25.46
N GLY A 82 11.87 9.31 -26.11
CA GLY A 82 11.03 8.84 -27.21
C GLY A 82 9.88 7.94 -26.77
N VAL A 83 9.34 8.17 -25.58
CA VAL A 83 8.20 7.47 -25.00
C VAL A 83 7.00 8.40 -25.04
N ASP A 84 5.86 7.92 -25.53
CA ASP A 84 4.60 8.67 -25.47
C ASP A 84 3.99 8.60 -24.07
N VAL A 85 3.35 9.68 -23.64
CA VAL A 85 2.82 9.83 -22.30
C VAL A 85 1.30 10.00 -22.31
N ILE A 86 0.64 9.25 -21.45
CA ILE A 86 -0.72 9.51 -20.98
C ILE A 86 -0.59 10.05 -19.55
N ASN A 87 -0.92 11.32 -19.33
CA ASN A 87 -0.83 11.94 -18.02
C ASN A 87 -2.24 12.04 -17.40
N VAL A 88 -2.45 11.31 -16.30
CA VAL A 88 -3.73 11.26 -15.58
C VAL A 88 -3.78 12.25 -14.39
N GLY A 89 -2.73 13.04 -14.21
CA GLY A 89 -2.70 14.14 -13.23
C GLY A 89 -2.80 13.66 -11.79
N LEU A 90 -3.66 14.32 -10.99
CA LEU A 90 -3.99 13.90 -9.64
C LEU A 90 -4.82 12.61 -9.69
N CYS A 91 -4.18 11.50 -9.41
CA CYS A 91 -4.75 10.17 -9.48
C CYS A 91 -4.22 9.30 -8.34
N THR A 92 -5.03 8.35 -7.91
CA THR A 92 -4.63 7.37 -6.89
C THR A 92 -3.61 6.38 -7.45
N THR A 93 -2.89 5.67 -6.56
CA THR A 93 -2.07 4.52 -6.97
C THR A 93 -2.92 3.51 -7.76
N PRO A 94 -4.03 2.95 -7.23
CA PRO A 94 -4.85 2.01 -7.99
C PRO A 94 -5.47 2.62 -9.25
N GLY A 95 -5.85 3.89 -9.25
CA GLY A 95 -6.36 4.58 -10.44
C GLY A 95 -5.31 4.66 -11.57
N THR A 96 -4.05 4.89 -11.22
CA THR A 96 -2.95 4.90 -12.20
C THR A 96 -2.68 3.49 -12.74
N GLU A 97 -2.72 2.47 -11.89
CA GLU A 97 -2.63 1.05 -12.28
C GLU A 97 -3.74 0.67 -13.26
N MET A 98 -4.99 1.03 -12.95
CA MET A 98 -6.14 0.82 -13.81
C MET A 98 -6.05 1.61 -15.12
N ALA A 99 -5.45 2.80 -15.13
CA ALA A 99 -5.22 3.56 -16.35
C ALA A 99 -4.23 2.85 -17.29
N VAL A 100 -3.16 2.23 -16.76
CA VAL A 100 -2.24 1.39 -17.56
C VAL A 100 -3.00 0.28 -18.25
N ILE A 101 -3.83 -0.47 -17.54
CA ILE A 101 -4.63 -1.58 -18.06
C ILE A 101 -5.64 -1.10 -19.11
N THR A 102 -6.38 -0.04 -18.77
CA THR A 102 -7.48 0.49 -19.63
C THR A 102 -6.95 1.03 -20.95
N HIS A 103 -5.82 1.74 -20.93
CA HIS A 103 -5.20 2.30 -22.13
C HIS A 103 -4.26 1.31 -22.84
N LYS A 104 -4.07 0.10 -22.28
CA LYS A 104 -3.10 -0.88 -22.78
C LYS A 104 -1.72 -0.27 -22.97
N ALA A 105 -1.30 0.55 -22.01
CA ALA A 105 0.00 1.17 -21.99
C ALA A 105 1.09 0.12 -21.69
N ASP A 106 2.32 0.42 -22.03
CA ASP A 106 3.45 -0.50 -21.83
C ASP A 106 4.01 -0.46 -20.41
N GLY A 107 3.51 0.47 -19.60
CA GLY A 107 3.85 0.62 -18.20
C GLY A 107 3.32 1.92 -17.62
N GLY A 108 3.72 2.20 -16.37
CA GLY A 108 3.30 3.42 -15.68
C GLY A 108 4.31 3.91 -14.65
N ILE A 109 4.20 5.17 -14.29
CA ILE A 109 4.94 5.79 -13.18
C ILE A 109 3.93 6.48 -12.27
N ILE A 110 3.91 6.09 -10.99
CA ILE A 110 3.14 6.76 -9.96
C ILE A 110 4.09 7.60 -9.13
N ILE A 111 3.79 8.90 -9.02
CA ILE A 111 4.59 9.86 -8.26
C ILE A 111 3.96 10.03 -6.88
N THR A 112 4.40 9.24 -5.92
CA THR A 112 3.91 9.22 -4.54
C THR A 112 4.88 8.51 -3.62
N ALA A 113 4.99 8.97 -2.38
CA ALA A 113 5.69 8.25 -1.32
C ALA A 113 4.71 7.62 -0.31
N SER A 114 3.45 7.35 -0.71
CA SER A 114 2.40 6.75 0.12
C SER A 114 2.30 7.46 1.49
N HIS A 115 2.39 6.73 2.59
CA HIS A 115 2.30 7.22 3.96
C HIS A 115 3.56 7.92 4.51
N ASN A 116 4.64 8.08 3.72
CA ASN A 116 5.79 8.85 4.19
C ASN A 116 5.43 10.33 4.40
N PRO A 117 6.11 11.04 5.34
CA PRO A 117 5.86 12.45 5.60
C PRO A 117 5.98 13.35 4.36
N ARG A 118 5.43 14.58 4.44
CA ARG A 118 5.24 15.51 3.32
C ARG A 118 6.50 15.86 2.52
N GLN A 119 7.68 15.82 3.14
CA GLN A 119 8.97 16.10 2.49
C GLN A 119 9.49 14.96 1.60
N TRP A 120 8.86 13.79 1.64
CA TRP A 120 9.18 12.64 0.82
C TRP A 120 8.44 12.66 -0.51
N ASN A 121 9.06 12.09 -1.55
CA ASN A 121 8.36 11.67 -2.76
C ASN A 121 9.04 10.39 -3.31
N ALA A 122 8.42 9.78 -4.32
CA ALA A 122 8.98 8.59 -4.95
C ALA A 122 8.49 8.42 -6.39
N LEU A 123 9.19 7.56 -7.12
CA LEU A 123 8.77 6.98 -8.39
C LEU A 123 8.43 5.51 -8.13
N LYS A 124 7.16 5.15 -8.18
CA LYS A 124 6.69 3.77 -8.19
C LYS A 124 6.51 3.35 -9.66
N LEU A 125 7.13 2.26 -10.06
CA LEU A 125 7.24 1.84 -11.45
C LEU A 125 6.33 0.65 -11.72
N LEU A 126 5.52 0.72 -12.79
CA LEU A 126 4.56 -0.31 -13.17
C LEU A 126 4.97 -1.00 -14.46
N ASN A 127 4.61 -2.27 -14.59
CA ASN A 127 4.67 -3.04 -15.83
C ASN A 127 3.41 -2.82 -16.70
N GLU A 128 3.32 -3.51 -17.81
CA GLU A 128 2.19 -3.44 -18.75
C GLU A 128 0.87 -4.00 -18.21
N CYS A 129 0.92 -4.75 -17.11
CA CYS A 129 -0.27 -5.24 -16.41
C CYS A 129 -0.81 -4.25 -15.36
N GLY A 130 -0.19 -3.07 -15.21
CA GLY A 130 -0.51 -2.11 -14.16
C GLY A 130 -0.04 -2.56 -12.77
N GLU A 131 0.89 -3.50 -12.68
CA GLU A 131 1.44 -4.01 -11.43
C GLU A 131 2.83 -3.44 -11.18
N PHE A 132 3.26 -3.36 -9.92
CA PHE A 132 4.64 -2.97 -9.62
C PHE A 132 5.64 -3.93 -10.28
N LEU A 133 6.80 -3.37 -10.69
CA LEU A 133 7.90 -4.18 -11.19
C LEU A 133 8.29 -5.26 -10.16
N ASP A 134 8.63 -6.45 -10.63
CA ASP A 134 9.15 -7.50 -9.78
C ASP A 134 10.62 -7.24 -9.34
N ASP A 135 11.16 -8.11 -8.49
CA ASP A 135 12.53 -7.98 -7.98
C ASP A 135 13.59 -7.98 -9.10
N ALA A 136 13.39 -8.80 -10.12
CA ALA A 136 14.34 -8.90 -11.23
C ALA A 136 14.31 -7.64 -12.10
N GLU A 137 13.13 -7.13 -12.42
CA GLU A 137 12.91 -5.90 -13.18
C GLU A 137 13.43 -4.68 -12.41
N GLY A 138 13.12 -4.60 -11.11
CA GLY A 138 13.62 -3.52 -10.23
C GLY A 138 15.15 -3.48 -10.19
N LYS A 139 15.82 -4.62 -10.07
CA LYS A 139 17.29 -4.73 -10.12
C LYS A 139 17.85 -4.30 -11.48
N GLN A 140 17.17 -4.62 -12.58
CA GLN A 140 17.57 -4.17 -13.92
C GLN A 140 17.51 -2.64 -14.03
N VAL A 141 16.42 -2.00 -13.57
CA VAL A 141 16.32 -0.53 -13.54
C VAL A 141 17.48 0.08 -12.76
N LEU A 142 17.79 -0.46 -11.57
CA LEU A 142 18.90 0.05 -10.76
C LEU A 142 20.24 -0.07 -11.47
N ALA A 143 20.53 -1.22 -12.10
CA ALA A 143 21.75 -1.45 -12.84
C ALA A 143 21.85 -0.48 -14.04
N MET A 144 20.78 -0.36 -14.85
CA MET A 144 20.72 0.58 -15.98
C MET A 144 20.91 2.03 -15.54
N ALA A 145 20.38 2.40 -14.38
CA ALA A 145 20.56 3.74 -13.81
C ALA A 145 22.01 4.00 -13.41
N ASP A 146 22.74 3.01 -12.93
CA ASP A 146 24.14 3.19 -12.54
C ASP A 146 25.10 3.20 -13.75
N GLU A 147 24.78 2.49 -14.84
CA GLU A 147 25.56 2.49 -16.08
C GLU A 147 25.53 3.85 -16.80
N LEU A 148 24.44 4.60 -16.73
CA LEU A 148 24.23 5.90 -17.43
C LEU A 148 24.46 5.83 -18.96
N ASP A 149 24.42 4.64 -19.55
CA ASP A 149 24.63 4.42 -20.98
C ASP A 149 23.28 4.36 -21.71
N TYR A 150 22.78 5.52 -22.13
CA TYR A 150 21.54 5.65 -22.85
C TYR A 150 21.69 6.57 -24.08
N ILE A 151 21.31 6.07 -25.25
CA ILE A 151 21.27 6.87 -26.46
C ILE A 151 19.88 7.46 -26.66
N TYR A 152 19.76 8.77 -26.49
CA TYR A 152 18.50 9.48 -26.73
C TYR A 152 18.16 9.55 -28.22
N PRO A 153 16.87 9.47 -28.58
CA PRO A 153 16.44 9.58 -29.96
C PRO A 153 16.67 10.99 -30.52
N ASN A 154 16.76 11.08 -31.86
CA ASN A 154 16.78 12.36 -32.56
C ASN A 154 15.42 13.06 -32.52
N ILE A 155 15.34 14.30 -33.02
CA ILE A 155 14.15 15.15 -32.98
C ILE A 155 12.89 14.50 -33.59
N ASP A 156 13.04 13.65 -34.60
CA ASP A 156 11.94 13.00 -35.32
C ASP A 156 11.31 11.88 -34.49
N ASN A 157 12.01 11.39 -33.45
CA ASN A 157 11.67 10.22 -32.65
C ASN A 157 11.43 10.53 -31.17
N ILE A 158 11.39 11.80 -30.77
CA ILE A 158 10.97 12.18 -29.40
C ILE A 158 9.52 11.75 -29.12
N GLY A 159 9.20 11.57 -27.84
CA GLY A 159 7.84 11.25 -27.39
C GLY A 159 6.87 12.42 -27.48
N LYS A 160 5.59 12.12 -27.27
CA LYS A 160 4.50 13.11 -27.21
C LYS A 160 3.61 12.84 -26.02
N VAL A 161 3.04 13.88 -25.43
CA VAL A 161 1.88 13.71 -24.56
C VAL A 161 0.67 13.47 -25.48
N ILE A 162 0.20 12.22 -25.49
CA ILE A 162 -0.91 11.80 -26.39
C ILE A 162 -2.28 11.98 -25.75
N LEU A 163 -2.33 12.03 -24.41
CA LEU A 163 -3.57 12.22 -23.68
C LEU A 163 -3.28 12.89 -22.32
N ARG A 164 -4.16 13.82 -21.91
CA ARG A 164 -4.30 14.30 -20.55
C ARG A 164 -5.75 14.11 -20.13
N GLU A 165 -5.98 13.39 -19.04
CA GLU A 165 -7.34 13.15 -18.57
C GLU A 165 -7.40 13.02 -17.04
N ASP A 166 -8.59 13.24 -16.48
CA ASP A 166 -8.93 12.81 -15.13
C ASP A 166 -9.49 11.38 -15.22
N PHE A 167 -8.69 10.41 -14.77
CA PHE A 167 -9.07 8.99 -14.81
C PHE A 167 -9.94 8.57 -13.61
N ASN A 168 -10.05 9.40 -12.58
CA ASN A 168 -10.72 9.04 -11.32
C ASN A 168 -12.18 8.60 -11.51
N ALA A 169 -12.94 9.33 -12.33
CA ALA A 169 -14.32 8.97 -12.61
C ALA A 169 -14.45 7.62 -13.34
N LYS A 170 -13.51 7.28 -14.23
CA LYS A 170 -13.48 5.97 -14.90
C LYS A 170 -13.18 4.84 -13.91
N HIS A 171 -12.23 5.04 -13.01
CA HIS A 171 -11.92 4.06 -11.96
C HIS A 171 -13.12 3.83 -11.04
N ILE A 172 -13.79 4.88 -10.56
CA ILE A 172 -15.03 4.78 -9.79
C ILE A 172 -16.09 3.96 -10.55
N ALA A 173 -16.29 4.26 -11.84
CA ALA A 173 -17.26 3.53 -12.65
C ALA A 173 -16.92 2.03 -12.79
N GLN A 174 -15.63 1.69 -12.91
CA GLN A 174 -15.16 0.30 -12.96
C GLN A 174 -15.39 -0.43 -11.63
N VAL A 175 -15.14 0.23 -10.49
CA VAL A 175 -15.44 -0.31 -9.15
C VAL A 175 -16.92 -0.56 -8.97
N LEU A 176 -17.77 0.41 -9.36
CA LEU A 176 -19.23 0.28 -9.24
C LEU A 176 -19.84 -0.79 -10.18
N ALA A 177 -19.14 -1.15 -11.24
CA ALA A 177 -19.55 -2.20 -12.17
C ALA A 177 -19.19 -3.63 -11.70
N LEU A 178 -18.46 -3.78 -10.61
CA LEU A 178 -18.09 -5.10 -10.07
C LEU A 178 -19.33 -5.90 -9.65
N PRO A 179 -19.40 -7.20 -9.96
CA PRO A 179 -20.57 -8.04 -9.64
C PRO A 179 -20.94 -8.11 -8.16
N LEU A 180 -19.96 -7.97 -7.26
CA LEU A 180 -20.17 -7.98 -5.81
C LEU A 180 -20.47 -6.59 -5.21
N VAL A 181 -20.56 -5.53 -6.02
CA VAL A 181 -20.95 -4.19 -5.56
C VAL A 181 -22.44 -3.98 -5.78
N ASP A 182 -23.22 -3.94 -4.69
CA ASP A 182 -24.65 -3.64 -4.72
C ASP A 182 -24.89 -2.18 -4.31
N ALA A 183 -24.75 -1.27 -5.28
CA ALA A 183 -24.98 0.15 -5.08
C ALA A 183 -26.41 0.47 -4.63
N GLU A 184 -27.41 -0.31 -5.05
CA GLU A 184 -28.79 -0.11 -4.65
C GLU A 184 -29.03 -0.45 -3.18
N ALA A 185 -28.41 -1.52 -2.68
CA ALA A 185 -28.46 -1.86 -1.26
C ALA A 185 -27.84 -0.75 -0.40
N ILE A 186 -26.70 -0.21 -0.83
CA ILE A 186 -26.03 0.90 -0.13
C ILE A 186 -26.90 2.15 -0.15
N ARG A 187 -27.46 2.55 -1.30
CA ARG A 187 -28.34 3.73 -1.43
C ARG A 187 -29.57 3.66 -0.53
N LYS A 188 -30.15 2.47 -0.34
CA LYS A 188 -31.29 2.27 0.56
C LYS A 188 -30.96 2.52 2.03
N ARG A 189 -29.71 2.28 2.43
CA ARG A 189 -29.26 2.49 3.81
C ARG A 189 -29.01 3.96 4.16
N LYS A 190 -28.68 4.80 3.16
CA LYS A 190 -28.38 6.24 3.34
C LYS A 190 -27.33 6.48 4.42
N PHE A 191 -26.25 5.73 4.37
CA PHE A 191 -25.17 5.86 5.36
C PHE A 191 -24.67 7.28 5.44
N LYS A 192 -24.47 7.79 6.66
CA LYS A 192 -23.73 9.01 6.94
C LYS A 192 -22.27 8.64 7.22
N VAL A 193 -21.35 9.12 6.39
CA VAL A 193 -19.94 8.71 6.39
C VAL A 193 -19.05 9.93 6.56
N VAL A 194 -18.14 9.90 7.54
CA VAL A 194 -17.05 10.87 7.66
C VAL A 194 -15.85 10.37 6.86
N VAL A 195 -15.26 11.23 6.02
CA VAL A 195 -14.08 10.90 5.21
C VAL A 195 -12.91 11.74 5.65
N ASP A 196 -11.79 11.11 6.00
CA ASP A 196 -10.51 11.77 6.18
C ASP A 196 -9.52 11.30 5.09
N ALA A 197 -9.10 12.21 4.24
CA ALA A 197 -8.23 11.95 3.09
C ALA A 197 -6.86 12.65 3.22
N VAL A 198 -6.51 13.07 4.43
CA VAL A 198 -5.20 13.66 4.79
C VAL A 198 -4.73 14.78 3.84
N ASN A 199 -5.66 15.55 3.28
CA ASN A 199 -5.41 16.61 2.27
C ASN A 199 -4.64 16.11 1.04
N SER A 200 -4.99 14.90 0.55
CA SER A 200 -4.42 14.34 -0.66
C SER A 200 -5.50 13.89 -1.66
N VAL A 201 -5.13 13.10 -2.66
CA VAL A 201 -5.99 12.70 -3.79
C VAL A 201 -7.23 11.91 -3.34
N GLY A 202 -7.19 11.28 -2.18
CA GLY A 202 -8.34 10.62 -1.56
C GLY A 202 -9.55 11.56 -1.38
N GLY A 203 -9.31 12.86 -1.16
CA GLY A 203 -10.36 13.87 -1.05
C GLY A 203 -11.11 14.13 -2.36
N ILE A 204 -10.53 13.78 -3.50
CA ILE A 204 -11.21 13.81 -4.80
C ILE A 204 -12.07 12.57 -4.98
N VAL A 205 -11.51 11.39 -4.74
CA VAL A 205 -12.11 10.11 -5.19
C VAL A 205 -13.07 9.49 -4.17
N ILE A 206 -12.77 9.54 -2.87
CA ILE A 206 -13.61 8.87 -1.86
C ILE A 206 -14.96 9.58 -1.69
N PRO A 207 -15.04 10.92 -1.54
CA PRO A 207 -16.33 11.60 -1.52
C PRO A 207 -17.15 11.39 -2.81
N ALA A 208 -16.50 11.37 -3.98
CA ALA A 208 -17.16 11.13 -5.26
C ALA A 208 -17.77 9.71 -5.31
N LEU A 209 -17.01 8.67 -4.96
CA LEU A 209 -17.51 7.29 -4.87
C LEU A 209 -18.70 7.17 -3.91
N LEU A 210 -18.61 7.76 -2.71
CA LEU A 210 -19.65 7.69 -1.70
C LEU A 210 -20.95 8.39 -2.14
N ARG A 211 -20.84 9.53 -2.85
CA ARG A 211 -22.02 10.21 -3.43
C ARG A 211 -22.70 9.37 -4.50
N GLU A 212 -21.93 8.70 -5.36
CA GLU A 212 -22.49 7.75 -6.34
C GLU A 212 -23.20 6.57 -5.64
N LEU A 213 -22.70 6.16 -4.49
CA LEU A 213 -23.32 5.15 -3.63
C LEU A 213 -24.48 5.69 -2.77
N GLY A 214 -24.84 6.99 -2.88
CA GLY A 214 -25.96 7.61 -2.19
C GLY A 214 -25.75 7.85 -0.70
N CYS A 215 -24.50 7.91 -0.24
CA CYS A 215 -24.16 8.23 1.14
C CYS A 215 -24.23 9.74 1.41
N GLU A 216 -24.57 10.13 2.65
CA GLU A 216 -24.31 11.47 3.17
C GLU A 216 -22.85 11.56 3.60
N VAL A 217 -22.11 12.51 3.02
CA VAL A 217 -20.64 12.62 3.23
C VAL A 217 -20.32 13.83 4.07
N VAL A 218 -19.62 13.62 5.17
CA VAL A 218 -18.97 14.66 5.98
C VAL A 218 -17.49 14.65 5.64
N GLU A 219 -17.01 15.71 5.04
CA GLU A 219 -15.64 15.82 4.55
C GLU A 219 -14.71 16.41 5.62
N LEU A 220 -13.61 15.71 5.90
CA LEU A 220 -12.53 16.11 6.78
C LEU A 220 -11.20 15.94 6.02
N ASN A 221 -10.35 16.98 6.00
CA ASN A 221 -9.05 16.95 5.35
C ASN A 221 -9.11 16.45 3.89
N THR A 222 -10.07 16.93 3.08
CA THR A 222 -10.31 16.47 1.71
C THR A 222 -9.77 17.40 0.62
N GLU A 223 -9.22 18.58 0.96
CA GLU A 223 -8.60 19.46 -0.03
C GLU A 223 -7.25 18.90 -0.48
N PRO A 224 -7.02 18.65 -1.79
CA PRO A 224 -5.82 17.98 -2.28
C PRO A 224 -4.62 18.95 -2.35
N THR A 225 -4.27 19.57 -1.24
CA THR A 225 -3.19 20.57 -1.12
C THR A 225 -1.81 19.96 -0.95
N GLY A 226 -1.74 18.69 -0.48
CA GLY A 226 -0.50 18.03 -0.09
C GLY A 226 0.09 18.53 1.25
N GLU A 227 -0.59 19.47 1.92
CA GLU A 227 -0.31 19.84 3.31
C GLU A 227 -1.06 18.89 4.23
N PHE A 228 -0.41 17.77 4.58
CA PHE A 228 -1.03 16.72 5.38
C PHE A 228 -1.45 17.23 6.74
N ALA A 229 -2.72 17.06 7.10
CA ALA A 229 -3.30 17.55 8.35
C ALA A 229 -2.75 16.81 9.58
N HIS A 230 -2.37 15.55 9.41
CA HIS A 230 -1.76 14.69 10.42
C HIS A 230 -0.70 13.78 9.78
N ASN A 231 -0.06 12.90 10.56
CA ASN A 231 0.80 11.86 10.00
C ASN A 231 -0.03 11.02 9.02
N PRO A 232 0.42 10.89 7.75
CA PRO A 232 -0.41 10.29 6.69
C PRO A 232 -0.58 8.77 6.79
N GLU A 233 0.02 8.11 7.77
CA GLU A 233 -0.25 6.69 8.02
C GLU A 233 -1.56 6.53 8.80
N PRO A 234 -2.56 5.75 8.30
CA PRO A 234 -3.88 5.64 8.91
C PRO A 234 -3.85 4.70 10.15
N LEU A 235 -3.11 5.09 11.17
CA LEU A 235 -2.98 4.41 12.45
C LEU A 235 -3.79 5.11 13.54
N PRO A 236 -4.25 4.40 14.58
CA PRO A 236 -5.09 4.94 15.64
C PRO A 236 -4.57 6.22 16.29
N GLU A 237 -3.26 6.31 16.53
CA GLU A 237 -2.61 7.48 17.13
C GLU A 237 -2.69 8.75 16.29
N ASN A 238 -2.95 8.63 14.98
CA ASN A 238 -3.03 9.75 14.05
C ASN A 238 -4.48 10.21 13.79
N LEU A 239 -5.50 9.50 14.30
CA LEU A 239 -6.89 9.58 13.86
C LEU A 239 -7.86 10.09 14.94
N SER A 240 -7.39 10.92 15.89
CA SER A 240 -8.24 11.45 16.97
C SER A 240 -9.34 12.37 16.44
N GLU A 241 -9.05 13.21 15.44
CA GLU A 241 -9.99 14.21 14.92
C GLU A 241 -11.22 13.55 14.27
N ILE A 242 -11.04 12.56 13.40
CA ILE A 242 -12.17 11.86 12.78
C ILE A 242 -13.04 11.15 13.83
N SER A 243 -12.44 10.60 14.90
CA SER A 243 -13.17 9.97 16.01
C SER A 243 -14.11 10.94 16.73
N GLU A 244 -13.69 12.20 16.89
CA GLU A 244 -14.51 13.26 17.47
C GLU A 244 -15.63 13.69 16.51
N VAL A 245 -15.31 13.86 15.23
CA VAL A 245 -16.29 14.25 14.20
C VAL A 245 -17.39 13.21 14.04
N ILE A 246 -17.05 11.92 14.01
CA ILE A 246 -18.03 10.83 13.93
C ILE A 246 -19.05 10.91 15.07
N ARG A 247 -18.59 11.03 16.32
CA ARG A 247 -19.47 11.15 17.48
C ARG A 247 -20.34 12.39 17.45
N LYS A 248 -19.77 13.53 17.03
CA LYS A 248 -20.46 14.81 16.94
C LYS A 248 -21.55 14.79 15.87
N GLU A 249 -21.24 14.23 14.71
CA GLU A 249 -22.14 14.17 13.56
C GLU A 249 -23.15 13.01 13.64
N GLY A 250 -22.97 12.07 14.56
CA GLY A 250 -23.76 10.85 14.63
C GLY A 250 -23.65 10.01 13.36
N ALA A 251 -22.44 9.93 12.80
CA ALA A 251 -22.20 9.19 11.57
C ALA A 251 -22.18 7.68 11.80
N ASP A 252 -22.57 6.91 10.79
CA ASP A 252 -22.58 5.44 10.85
C ASP A 252 -21.16 4.86 10.86
N LEU A 253 -20.21 5.53 10.17
CA LEU A 253 -18.81 5.13 10.10
C LEU A 253 -17.92 6.26 9.59
N GLY A 254 -16.61 6.08 9.81
CA GLY A 254 -15.56 6.88 9.19
C GLY A 254 -14.72 6.06 8.22
N ILE A 255 -14.24 6.72 7.18
CA ILE A 255 -13.32 6.19 6.17
C ILE A 255 -12.06 7.03 6.19
N VAL A 256 -10.92 6.40 6.37
CA VAL A 256 -9.60 7.04 6.32
C VAL A 256 -8.76 6.37 5.24
N VAL A 257 -8.13 7.17 4.40
CA VAL A 257 -7.20 6.69 3.37
C VAL A 257 -5.86 7.41 3.49
N ASP A 258 -4.80 6.75 3.04
CA ASP A 258 -3.47 7.36 2.93
C ASP A 258 -3.36 8.24 1.66
N PRO A 259 -2.26 9.00 1.48
CA PRO A 259 -2.15 10.00 0.41
C PRO A 259 -2.40 9.49 -1.01
N ASP A 260 -2.11 8.24 -1.31
CA ASP A 260 -2.26 7.65 -2.64
C ASP A 260 -3.36 6.58 -2.72
N VAL A 261 -4.14 6.41 -1.63
CA VAL A 261 -5.41 5.67 -1.59
C VAL A 261 -5.24 4.16 -1.87
N ASP A 262 -4.09 3.62 -1.51
CA ASP A 262 -3.85 2.17 -1.56
C ASP A 262 -4.14 1.49 -0.20
N ARG A 263 -4.34 2.28 0.89
CA ARG A 263 -4.69 1.82 2.23
C ARG A 263 -6.02 2.40 2.70
N LEU A 264 -6.76 1.60 3.45
CA LEU A 264 -8.09 1.89 3.96
C LEU A 264 -8.20 1.50 5.42
N ALA A 265 -8.60 2.43 6.27
CA ALA A 265 -8.99 2.16 7.65
C ALA A 265 -10.41 2.66 7.89
N PHE A 266 -11.14 1.94 8.74
CA PHE A 266 -12.48 2.33 9.19
C PHE A 266 -12.47 2.79 10.64
N VAL A 267 -13.35 3.75 10.93
CA VAL A 267 -13.67 4.19 12.28
C VAL A 267 -15.14 3.89 12.54
N MET A 268 -15.42 3.30 13.72
CA MET A 268 -16.76 2.87 14.08
C MET A 268 -17.63 4.05 14.54
N GLU A 269 -18.95 3.85 14.61
CA GLU A 269 -19.94 4.86 15.00
C GLU A 269 -19.68 5.45 16.42
N ASN A 270 -19.01 4.69 17.28
CA ASN A 270 -18.63 5.13 18.63
C ASN A 270 -17.32 5.94 18.66
N GLY A 271 -16.67 6.12 17.49
CA GLY A 271 -15.38 6.79 17.34
C GLY A 271 -14.15 5.92 17.67
N GLU A 272 -14.31 4.63 17.93
CA GLU A 272 -13.20 3.70 18.08
C GLU A 272 -12.75 3.18 16.71
N MET A 273 -11.49 2.77 16.62
CA MET A 273 -10.96 2.20 15.39
C MET A 273 -11.51 0.80 15.12
N PHE A 274 -11.94 0.54 13.89
CA PHE A 274 -12.24 -0.82 13.43
C PHE A 274 -10.96 -1.66 13.37
N VAL A 275 -9.83 -0.98 13.35
CA VAL A 275 -8.44 -1.44 13.18
C VAL A 275 -8.15 -1.87 11.73
N GLU A 276 -7.10 -1.31 11.15
CA GLU A 276 -6.73 -1.47 9.74
C GLU A 276 -6.58 -2.94 9.30
N GLU A 277 -6.10 -3.80 10.19
CA GLU A 277 -5.99 -5.25 9.97
C GLU A 277 -7.35 -5.89 9.61
N TYR A 278 -8.44 -5.39 10.19
CA TYR A 278 -9.79 -5.94 10.00
C TYR A 278 -10.51 -5.41 8.77
N THR A 279 -9.95 -4.42 8.08
CA THR A 279 -10.45 -3.98 6.77
C THR A 279 -10.45 -5.16 5.80
N LEU A 280 -9.28 -5.80 5.62
CA LEU A 280 -9.15 -6.97 4.76
C LEU A 280 -10.00 -8.15 5.27
N VAL A 281 -10.05 -8.38 6.58
CA VAL A 281 -10.82 -9.47 7.19
C VAL A 281 -12.31 -9.35 6.85
N ALA A 282 -12.89 -8.16 7.00
CA ALA A 282 -14.31 -7.93 6.74
C ALA A 282 -14.65 -8.02 5.25
N VAL A 283 -13.80 -7.46 4.37
CA VAL A 283 -13.99 -7.57 2.93
C VAL A 283 -13.83 -9.02 2.47
N ALA A 284 -12.87 -9.76 3.01
CA ALA A 284 -12.68 -11.17 2.68
C ALA A 284 -13.85 -12.05 3.17
N ASP A 285 -14.38 -11.80 4.36
CA ASP A 285 -15.60 -12.48 4.85
C ASP A 285 -16.77 -12.28 3.87
N TYR A 286 -16.95 -11.07 3.36
CA TYR A 286 -17.96 -10.79 2.34
C TYR A 286 -17.71 -11.53 1.03
N VAL A 287 -16.49 -11.42 0.49
CA VAL A 287 -16.13 -12.08 -0.79
C VAL A 287 -16.31 -13.60 -0.70
N LEU A 288 -15.85 -14.24 0.38
CA LEU A 288 -15.94 -15.68 0.57
C LEU A 288 -17.37 -16.20 0.73
N ARG A 289 -18.33 -15.37 1.15
CA ARG A 289 -19.78 -15.72 1.15
C ARG A 289 -20.32 -15.93 -0.26
N HIS A 290 -19.76 -15.24 -1.23
CA HIS A 290 -20.24 -15.24 -2.63
C HIS A 290 -19.33 -16.07 -3.55
N THR A 291 -18.03 -16.02 -3.34
CA THR A 291 -17.03 -16.67 -4.17
C THR A 291 -16.07 -17.44 -3.27
N LYS A 292 -16.22 -18.77 -3.23
CA LYS A 292 -15.29 -19.63 -2.49
C LYS A 292 -13.93 -19.66 -3.17
N GLY A 293 -12.86 -19.62 -2.39
CA GLY A 293 -11.50 -19.67 -2.92
C GLY A 293 -10.45 -19.40 -1.85
N ASN A 294 -9.23 -19.21 -2.29
CA ASN A 294 -8.11 -18.96 -1.38
C ASN A 294 -8.01 -17.49 -1.02
N THR A 295 -7.45 -17.21 0.15
CA THR A 295 -7.10 -15.86 0.60
C THR A 295 -5.59 -15.74 0.84
N VAL A 296 -5.05 -14.54 0.65
CA VAL A 296 -3.62 -14.27 0.86
C VAL A 296 -3.43 -12.98 1.64
N SER A 297 -2.54 -13.00 2.65
CA SER A 297 -1.96 -11.78 3.19
C SER A 297 -0.46 -11.94 3.46
N ASN A 298 0.22 -10.84 3.84
CA ASN A 298 1.61 -10.95 4.21
C ASN A 298 1.79 -11.57 5.61
N LEU A 299 3.01 -12.04 5.91
CA LEU A 299 3.34 -12.70 7.18
C LEU A 299 3.10 -11.84 8.43
N SER A 300 3.17 -10.50 8.29
CA SER A 300 2.96 -9.57 9.40
C SER A 300 1.47 -9.25 9.65
N SER A 301 0.56 -9.75 8.82
CA SER A 301 -0.89 -9.53 8.97
C SER A 301 -1.48 -10.40 10.08
N SER A 302 -2.62 -9.96 10.63
CA SER A 302 -3.35 -10.67 11.65
C SER A 302 -3.76 -12.09 11.21
N ARG A 303 -3.74 -13.04 12.15
CA ARG A 303 -4.27 -14.39 11.91
C ARG A 303 -5.79 -14.40 11.69
N ALA A 304 -6.47 -13.30 12.01
CA ALA A 304 -7.92 -13.18 11.84
C ALA A 304 -8.39 -13.51 10.42
N LEU A 305 -7.59 -13.17 9.37
CA LEU A 305 -7.92 -13.55 7.99
C LEU A 305 -7.89 -15.07 7.79
N SER A 306 -6.87 -15.75 8.34
CA SER A 306 -6.80 -17.21 8.31
C SER A 306 -8.00 -17.86 9.01
N ASP A 307 -8.38 -17.34 10.17
CA ASP A 307 -9.52 -17.86 10.94
C ASP A 307 -10.85 -17.65 10.21
N ILE A 308 -11.05 -16.49 9.57
CA ILE A 308 -12.23 -16.26 8.75
C ILE A 308 -12.25 -17.17 7.54
N THR A 309 -11.12 -17.34 6.84
CA THR A 309 -11.03 -18.23 5.69
C THR A 309 -11.39 -19.69 6.06
N ALA A 310 -10.95 -20.14 7.23
CA ALA A 310 -11.25 -21.49 7.72
C ALA A 310 -12.76 -21.74 8.02
N ARG A 311 -13.57 -20.70 8.13
CA ARG A 311 -15.05 -20.85 8.27
C ARG A 311 -15.72 -21.32 6.98
N TYR A 312 -15.04 -21.21 5.84
CA TYR A 312 -15.58 -21.54 4.53
C TYR A 312 -14.96 -22.84 4.01
N GLU A 313 -15.81 -23.86 3.87
CA GLU A 313 -15.39 -25.19 3.36
C GLU A 313 -14.79 -25.08 1.97
N GLY A 314 -13.65 -25.72 1.76
CA GLY A 314 -12.91 -25.72 0.50
C GLY A 314 -12.06 -24.46 0.26
N CYS A 315 -12.02 -23.53 1.21
CA CYS A 315 -11.16 -22.36 1.15
C CYS A 315 -9.85 -22.59 1.92
N SER A 316 -8.77 -21.94 1.51
CA SER A 316 -7.49 -21.99 2.19
C SER A 316 -6.84 -20.61 2.29
N TYR A 317 -6.00 -20.44 3.30
CA TYR A 317 -5.20 -19.22 3.51
C TYR A 317 -3.74 -19.51 3.20
N SER A 318 -3.08 -18.55 2.55
CA SER A 318 -1.63 -18.59 2.33
C SER A 318 -1.00 -17.26 2.76
N ALA A 319 0.17 -17.36 3.39
CA ALA A 319 0.97 -16.18 3.73
C ALA A 319 2.04 -15.92 2.67
N ALA A 320 2.29 -14.64 2.39
CA ALA A 320 3.37 -14.14 1.52
C ALA A 320 4.44 -13.41 2.33
N ALA A 321 5.62 -13.22 1.77
CA ALA A 321 6.57 -12.23 2.27
C ALA A 321 5.93 -10.83 2.28
N VAL A 322 6.44 -9.94 3.14
CA VAL A 322 5.91 -8.57 3.25
C VAL A 322 6.19 -7.78 1.97
N GLY A 323 5.20 -7.02 1.54
CA GLY A 323 5.21 -6.18 0.35
C GLY A 323 4.22 -6.66 -0.70
N GLU A 324 3.53 -5.71 -1.32
CA GLU A 324 2.45 -5.95 -2.27
C GLU A 324 2.83 -6.90 -3.41
N VAL A 325 4.02 -6.71 -4.02
CA VAL A 325 4.54 -7.58 -5.10
C VAL A 325 4.55 -9.05 -4.69
N ASN A 326 4.94 -9.34 -3.44
CA ASN A 326 4.99 -10.69 -2.91
C ASN A 326 3.58 -11.27 -2.66
N VAL A 327 2.67 -10.41 -2.16
CA VAL A 327 1.26 -10.78 -1.95
C VAL A 327 0.61 -11.08 -3.29
N VAL A 328 0.74 -10.21 -4.28
CA VAL A 328 0.21 -10.40 -5.65
C VAL A 328 0.74 -11.70 -6.28
N LYS A 329 2.06 -11.93 -6.19
CA LYS A 329 2.67 -13.18 -6.67
C LYS A 329 2.03 -14.39 -6.01
N LYS A 330 1.88 -14.39 -4.68
CA LYS A 330 1.26 -15.49 -3.94
C LYS A 330 -0.21 -15.67 -4.30
N MET A 331 -0.95 -14.57 -4.50
CA MET A 331 -2.35 -14.62 -4.95
C MET A 331 -2.48 -15.32 -6.31
N LYS A 332 -1.61 -14.99 -7.27
CA LYS A 332 -1.58 -15.64 -8.59
C LYS A 332 -1.22 -17.12 -8.49
N GLU A 333 -0.21 -17.46 -7.69
CA GLU A 333 0.21 -18.86 -7.46
C GLU A 333 -0.90 -19.74 -6.87
N THR A 334 -1.75 -19.17 -6.03
CA THR A 334 -2.81 -19.88 -5.30
C THR A 334 -4.21 -19.67 -5.88
N ASN A 335 -4.34 -18.88 -6.95
CA ASN A 335 -5.63 -18.45 -7.52
C ASN A 335 -6.54 -17.85 -6.43
N ALA A 336 -5.98 -16.95 -5.61
CA ALA A 336 -6.71 -16.33 -4.52
C ALA A 336 -7.80 -15.39 -5.03
N VAL A 337 -8.98 -15.45 -4.42
CA VAL A 337 -10.15 -14.62 -4.78
C VAL A 337 -10.14 -13.26 -4.09
N ILE A 338 -9.35 -13.12 -3.02
CA ILE A 338 -9.15 -11.88 -2.26
C ILE A 338 -7.81 -11.97 -1.53
N GLY A 339 -7.13 -10.86 -1.41
CA GLY A 339 -5.90 -10.76 -0.64
C GLY A 339 -5.60 -9.32 -0.22
N GLY A 340 -4.44 -9.11 0.36
CA GLY A 340 -4.00 -7.79 0.78
C GLY A 340 -2.95 -7.80 1.88
N GLU A 341 -2.86 -6.70 2.58
CA GLU A 341 -1.90 -6.53 3.67
C GLU A 341 -2.61 -5.99 4.93
N GLY A 342 -2.08 -6.33 6.11
CA GLY A 342 -2.60 -5.88 7.40
C GLY A 342 -2.51 -4.38 7.67
N ASN A 343 -2.06 -3.61 6.71
CA ASN A 343 -2.02 -2.13 6.74
C ASN A 343 -3.27 -1.47 6.12
N GLY A 344 -4.33 -2.23 5.91
CA GLY A 344 -5.57 -1.76 5.28
C GLY A 344 -5.61 -1.91 3.76
N GLY A 345 -4.59 -2.50 3.15
CA GLY A 345 -4.55 -2.74 1.70
C GLY A 345 -5.40 -3.93 1.29
N VAL A 346 -6.38 -3.72 0.42
CA VAL A 346 -7.26 -4.75 -0.15
C VAL A 346 -6.93 -4.95 -1.62
N ILE A 347 -6.71 -6.20 -2.04
CA ILE A 347 -6.47 -6.58 -3.44
C ILE A 347 -7.60 -7.49 -3.89
N TYR A 348 -8.37 -7.06 -4.88
CA TYR A 348 -9.48 -7.81 -5.45
C TYR A 348 -9.23 -8.13 -6.93
N PRO A 349 -8.82 -9.37 -7.27
CA PRO A 349 -8.37 -9.75 -8.62
C PRO A 349 -9.39 -9.57 -9.74
N GLU A 350 -10.70 -9.57 -9.42
CA GLU A 350 -11.77 -9.32 -10.41
C GLU A 350 -11.66 -7.90 -11.01
N LEU A 351 -11.01 -6.96 -10.33
CA LEU A 351 -10.71 -5.65 -10.86
C LEU A 351 -9.24 -5.57 -11.34
N HIS A 352 -8.29 -5.70 -10.42
CA HIS A 352 -6.85 -5.72 -10.72
C HIS A 352 -6.03 -6.30 -9.55
N TYR A 353 -4.74 -6.52 -9.80
CA TYR A 353 -3.77 -7.01 -8.82
C TYR A 353 -2.98 -5.86 -8.17
N GLY A 354 -3.69 -4.91 -7.56
CA GLY A 354 -3.14 -3.81 -6.77
C GLY A 354 -3.99 -3.54 -5.53
N ARG A 355 -3.40 -2.95 -4.49
CA ARG A 355 -4.16 -2.52 -3.32
C ARG A 355 -5.04 -1.33 -3.68
N ASP A 356 -6.33 -1.43 -3.38
CA ASP A 356 -7.33 -0.45 -3.82
C ASP A 356 -8.35 -0.16 -2.72
N ALA A 357 -8.26 1.05 -2.16
CA ALA A 357 -9.20 1.49 -1.13
C ALA A 357 -10.62 1.69 -1.68
N LEU A 358 -10.79 2.07 -2.96
CA LEU A 358 -12.12 2.26 -3.56
C LEU A 358 -12.88 0.93 -3.62
N VAL A 359 -12.20 -0.14 -4.06
CA VAL A 359 -12.76 -1.51 -4.03
C VAL A 359 -13.08 -1.92 -2.60
N GLY A 360 -12.14 -1.67 -1.66
CA GLY A 360 -12.35 -1.97 -0.25
C GLY A 360 -13.60 -1.30 0.31
N VAL A 361 -13.79 -0.01 0.04
CA VAL A 361 -14.97 0.78 0.44
C VAL A 361 -16.26 0.20 -0.16
N ALA A 362 -16.28 -0.04 -1.47
CA ALA A 362 -17.49 -0.47 -2.17
C ALA A 362 -17.94 -1.87 -1.72
N LEU A 363 -17.01 -2.82 -1.60
CA LEU A 363 -17.32 -4.18 -1.12
C LEU A 363 -17.71 -4.17 0.37
N PHE A 364 -17.01 -3.40 1.20
CA PHE A 364 -17.35 -3.28 2.62
C PHE A 364 -18.75 -2.67 2.82
N LEU A 365 -19.06 -1.56 2.15
CA LEU A 365 -20.36 -0.92 2.28
C LEU A 365 -21.50 -1.80 1.74
N THR A 366 -21.25 -2.58 0.67
CA THR A 366 -22.21 -3.57 0.19
C THR A 366 -22.50 -4.62 1.26
N TYR A 367 -21.43 -5.17 1.86
CA TYR A 367 -21.56 -6.13 2.96
C TYR A 367 -22.31 -5.54 4.14
N PHE A 368 -21.89 -4.36 4.60
CA PHE A 368 -22.48 -3.67 5.74
C PHE A 368 -23.95 -3.28 5.50
N ALA A 369 -24.31 -2.92 4.27
CA ALA A 369 -25.70 -2.64 3.88
C ALA A 369 -26.61 -3.85 4.03
N GLY A 370 -26.10 -5.05 3.78
CA GLY A 370 -26.83 -6.31 3.93
C GLY A 370 -26.98 -6.76 5.40
N LEU A 371 -26.27 -6.14 6.34
CA LEU A 371 -26.31 -6.45 7.75
C LEU A 371 -27.23 -5.46 8.49
N ASN A 372 -27.87 -5.91 9.55
CA ASN A 372 -28.67 -5.03 10.42
C ASN A 372 -27.97 -4.88 11.78
N VAL A 373 -26.73 -4.41 11.73
CA VAL A 373 -25.84 -4.24 12.90
C VAL A 373 -25.11 -2.91 12.80
N THR A 374 -24.50 -2.45 13.90
CA THR A 374 -23.57 -1.33 13.92
C THR A 374 -22.16 -1.79 13.54
N MET A 375 -21.26 -0.83 13.26
CA MET A 375 -19.85 -1.14 12.97
C MET A 375 -19.18 -1.83 14.16
N SER A 376 -19.47 -1.38 15.37
CA SER A 376 -18.93 -1.97 16.62
C SER A 376 -19.46 -3.40 16.86
N GLU A 377 -20.70 -3.68 16.49
CA GLU A 377 -21.27 -5.05 16.55
C GLU A 377 -20.62 -5.96 15.52
N LEU A 378 -20.41 -5.46 14.28
CA LEU A 378 -19.69 -6.19 13.25
C LEU A 378 -18.26 -6.51 13.70
N ARG A 379 -17.52 -5.53 14.25
CA ARG A 379 -16.17 -5.74 14.75
C ARG A 379 -16.10 -6.81 15.84
N ARG A 380 -17.05 -6.82 16.76
CA ARG A 380 -17.15 -7.85 17.82
C ARG A 380 -17.46 -9.25 17.32
N SER A 381 -17.99 -9.42 16.11
CA SER A 381 -18.26 -10.72 15.51
C SER A 381 -17.00 -11.44 15.00
N TYR A 382 -15.92 -10.71 14.83
CA TYR A 382 -14.63 -11.24 14.43
C TYR A 382 -13.77 -11.63 15.64
N PRO A 383 -12.84 -12.59 15.47
CA PRO A 383 -11.87 -12.92 16.51
C PRO A 383 -11.11 -11.66 16.97
N ALA A 384 -10.93 -11.49 18.26
CA ALA A 384 -10.19 -10.37 18.82
C ALA A 384 -8.70 -10.72 18.90
N TYR A 385 -7.89 -10.00 18.13
CA TYR A 385 -6.44 -10.06 18.20
C TYR A 385 -5.87 -8.65 18.36
N PHE A 386 -4.71 -8.56 19.04
CA PHE A 386 -4.01 -7.32 19.34
C PHE A 386 -2.55 -7.46 18.92
N ALA A 387 -2.09 -6.54 18.12
CA ALA A 387 -0.71 -6.53 17.60
C ALA A 387 0.15 -5.53 18.36
N SER A 388 1.37 -5.95 18.75
CA SER A 388 2.40 -5.07 19.28
C SER A 388 3.55 -4.96 18.27
N LYS A 389 3.86 -3.72 17.82
CA LYS A 389 4.86 -3.43 16.79
C LYS A 389 6.08 -2.78 17.43
N ASN A 390 7.20 -3.47 17.44
CA ASN A 390 8.45 -3.05 18.10
C ASN A 390 9.62 -3.10 17.12
N LYS A 391 10.74 -2.47 17.50
CA LYS A 391 12.00 -2.51 16.73
C LYS A 391 13.21 -2.54 17.64
N ILE A 392 14.31 -3.11 17.15
CA ILE A 392 15.64 -3.00 17.71
C ILE A 392 16.52 -2.26 16.71
N GLU A 393 17.21 -1.20 17.16
CA GLU A 393 18.21 -0.49 16.36
C GLU A 393 19.44 -1.40 16.16
N LEU A 394 19.95 -1.47 14.94
CA LEU A 394 21.12 -2.27 14.59
C LEU A 394 22.38 -1.43 14.71
N THR A 395 23.39 -1.98 15.38
CA THR A 395 24.76 -1.49 15.29
C THR A 395 25.57 -2.37 14.33
N PRO A 396 26.72 -1.91 13.82
CA PRO A 396 27.53 -2.69 12.89
C PRO A 396 27.98 -4.06 13.42
N GLU A 397 27.99 -4.23 14.75
CA GLU A 397 28.38 -5.47 15.42
C GLU A 397 27.26 -6.52 15.46
N ILE A 398 26.01 -6.14 15.15
CA ILE A 398 24.85 -7.03 15.24
C ILE A 398 24.69 -7.81 13.93
N ASP A 399 25.03 -9.10 13.98
CA ASP A 399 24.77 -10.04 12.88
C ASP A 399 23.31 -10.54 12.95
N VAL A 400 22.45 -9.93 12.15
CA VAL A 400 21.02 -10.24 12.10
C VAL A 400 20.77 -11.68 11.61
N ASP A 401 21.55 -12.16 10.64
CA ASP A 401 21.33 -13.48 10.05
C ASP A 401 21.67 -14.57 11.06
N LYS A 402 22.73 -14.36 11.86
CA LYS A 402 23.08 -15.22 13.00
C LYS A 402 21.96 -15.25 14.05
N ILE A 403 21.41 -14.07 14.40
CA ILE A 403 20.32 -13.96 15.38
C ILE A 403 19.09 -14.74 14.89
N LEU A 404 18.65 -14.49 13.65
CA LEU A 404 17.48 -15.16 13.09
C LEU A 404 17.69 -16.67 12.99
N SER A 405 18.89 -17.13 12.60
CA SER A 405 19.24 -18.55 12.53
C SER A 405 19.17 -19.21 13.91
N GLU A 406 19.70 -18.56 14.95
CA GLU A 406 19.67 -19.06 16.32
C GLU A 406 18.25 -19.13 16.88
N ILE A 407 17.42 -18.12 16.64
CA ILE A 407 16.00 -18.12 17.02
C ILE A 407 15.26 -19.26 16.31
N LYS A 408 15.46 -19.42 14.99
CA LYS A 408 14.87 -20.54 14.23
C LYS A 408 15.23 -21.89 14.83
N HIS A 409 16.48 -22.07 15.24
CA HIS A 409 16.92 -23.31 15.87
C HIS A 409 16.25 -23.56 17.22
N ARG A 410 16.18 -22.54 18.09
CA ARG A 410 15.54 -22.63 19.43
C ARG A 410 14.07 -23.02 19.34
N TYR A 411 13.38 -22.53 18.32
CA TYR A 411 11.93 -22.75 18.12
C TYR A 411 11.61 -23.78 17.04
N SER A 412 12.55 -24.68 16.72
CA SER A 412 12.37 -25.71 15.68
C SER A 412 11.23 -26.70 15.95
N GLY A 413 10.73 -26.76 17.20
CA GLY A 413 9.54 -27.55 17.58
C GLY A 413 8.21 -26.84 17.32
N GLU A 414 8.23 -25.56 16.98
CA GLU A 414 7.05 -24.76 16.70
C GLU A 414 6.80 -24.65 15.19
N LYS A 415 5.64 -24.10 14.81
CA LYS A 415 5.37 -23.81 13.40
C LYS A 415 6.14 -22.56 12.97
N VAL A 416 7.27 -22.75 12.29
CA VAL A 416 8.15 -21.66 11.80
C VAL A 416 7.95 -21.44 10.30
N ASN A 417 7.83 -20.17 9.90
CA ASN A 417 7.85 -19.74 8.51
C ASN A 417 9.00 -18.73 8.32
N ASP A 418 9.90 -18.98 7.37
CA ASP A 418 11.13 -18.23 7.13
C ASP A 418 11.22 -17.60 5.74
N ILE A 419 10.09 -17.40 5.06
CA ILE A 419 10.04 -16.76 3.73
C ILE A 419 10.42 -15.27 3.75
N ASP A 420 10.29 -14.60 4.92
CA ASP A 420 10.71 -13.20 5.12
C ASP A 420 11.08 -13.01 6.60
N GLY A 421 12.36 -13.14 6.92
CA GLY A 421 12.77 -13.22 8.31
C GLY A 421 12.31 -14.51 8.97
N ILE A 422 11.74 -14.44 10.17
CA ILE A 422 11.24 -15.61 10.91
C ILE A 422 9.92 -15.27 11.58
N LYS A 423 8.85 -15.96 11.19
CA LYS A 423 7.59 -15.98 11.93
C LYS A 423 7.45 -17.30 12.66
N ILE A 424 7.13 -17.22 13.94
CA ILE A 424 6.86 -18.37 14.81
C ILE A 424 5.39 -18.27 15.22
N ASP A 425 4.58 -19.25 14.81
CA ASP A 425 3.19 -19.37 15.19
C ASP A 425 3.08 -20.34 16.37
N PHE A 426 2.62 -19.82 17.51
CA PHE A 426 2.20 -20.59 18.67
C PHE A 426 0.68 -20.85 18.63
N GLU A 427 0.15 -21.60 19.58
CA GLU A 427 -1.26 -21.96 19.62
C GLU A 427 -2.19 -20.71 19.61
N GLU A 428 -1.91 -19.71 20.46
CA GLU A 428 -2.77 -18.54 20.64
C GLU A 428 -2.16 -17.20 20.18
N ASN A 429 -0.88 -17.18 19.84
CA ASN A 429 -0.16 -15.96 19.48
C ASN A 429 0.93 -16.25 18.43
N TRP A 430 1.54 -15.21 17.90
CA TRP A 430 2.70 -15.35 17.01
C TRP A 430 3.67 -14.20 17.20
N VAL A 431 4.93 -14.43 16.80
CA VAL A 431 5.96 -13.40 16.66
C VAL A 431 6.56 -13.45 15.25
N HIS A 432 6.80 -12.29 14.66
CA HIS A 432 7.50 -12.13 13.39
C HIS A 432 8.71 -11.21 13.56
N LEU A 433 9.88 -11.74 13.30
CA LEU A 433 11.18 -11.08 13.37
C LEU A 433 11.73 -10.90 11.96
N ARG A 434 11.95 -9.67 11.53
CA ARG A 434 12.49 -9.43 10.19
C ARG A 434 13.44 -8.23 10.15
N LYS A 435 14.47 -8.33 9.31
CA LYS A 435 15.31 -7.20 8.96
C LYS A 435 14.51 -6.19 8.17
N SER A 436 14.64 -4.91 8.48
CA SER A 436 14.07 -3.86 7.64
C SER A 436 14.89 -3.71 6.36
N ASN A 437 14.21 -3.58 5.22
CA ASN A 437 14.88 -3.33 3.94
C ASN A 437 15.24 -1.85 3.75
N THR A 438 14.77 -0.97 4.64
CA THR A 438 14.87 0.49 4.48
C THR A 438 15.59 1.18 5.64
N GLU A 439 15.73 0.51 6.77
CA GLU A 439 16.31 1.05 8.01
C GLU A 439 17.23 0.02 8.65
N PRO A 440 18.27 0.42 9.39
CA PRO A 440 19.13 -0.51 10.13
C PRO A 440 18.46 -0.98 11.43
N ILE A 441 17.35 -1.71 11.29
CA ILE A 441 16.55 -2.23 12.41
C ILE A 441 16.11 -3.68 12.19
N ILE A 442 15.87 -4.41 13.28
CA ILE A 442 15.05 -5.62 13.30
C ILE A 442 13.63 -5.20 13.73
N ARG A 443 12.64 -5.49 12.93
CA ARG A 443 11.22 -5.34 13.28
C ARG A 443 10.77 -6.57 14.06
N ILE A 444 10.06 -6.33 15.14
CA ILE A 444 9.52 -7.37 16.03
C ILE A 444 8.03 -7.13 16.17
N TYR A 445 7.25 -7.89 15.45
CA TYR A 445 5.80 -7.82 15.49
C TYR A 445 5.27 -9.05 16.20
N THR A 446 4.33 -8.83 17.11
CA THR A 446 3.67 -9.91 17.86
C THR A 446 2.17 -9.70 17.82
N GLU A 447 1.42 -10.79 17.89
CA GLU A 447 -0.03 -10.76 18.01
C GLU A 447 -0.48 -11.77 19.06
N ALA A 448 -1.43 -11.38 19.89
CA ALA A 448 -2.03 -12.23 20.92
C ALA A 448 -3.49 -11.82 21.16
N LYS A 449 -4.17 -12.50 22.11
CA LYS A 449 -5.58 -12.25 22.46
C LYS A 449 -5.79 -11.01 23.33
N SER A 450 -4.72 -10.43 23.85
CA SER A 450 -4.74 -9.14 24.54
C SER A 450 -3.46 -8.34 24.23
N MET A 451 -3.53 -7.01 24.35
CA MET A 451 -2.36 -6.14 24.19
C MET A 451 -1.27 -6.49 25.21
N ALA A 452 -1.66 -6.79 26.46
CA ALA A 452 -0.70 -7.18 27.51
C ALA A 452 0.09 -8.45 27.17
N GLU A 453 -0.57 -9.44 26.57
CA GLU A 453 0.10 -10.68 26.11
C GLU A 453 0.98 -10.42 24.88
N ALA A 454 0.53 -9.60 23.91
CA ALA A 454 1.32 -9.23 22.75
C ALA A 454 2.59 -8.48 23.17
N ASP A 455 2.49 -7.52 24.08
CA ASP A 455 3.63 -6.78 24.63
C ASP A 455 4.59 -7.67 25.44
N ALA A 456 4.05 -8.60 26.22
CA ALA A 456 4.86 -9.56 26.98
C ALA A 456 5.67 -10.47 26.04
N LEU A 457 5.04 -10.94 24.96
CA LEU A 457 5.68 -11.74 23.93
C LEU A 457 6.78 -10.93 23.22
N ALA A 458 6.50 -9.68 22.85
CA ALA A 458 7.50 -8.80 22.23
C ALA A 458 8.72 -8.59 23.13
N LYS A 459 8.51 -8.26 24.41
CA LYS A 459 9.59 -8.09 25.41
C LYS A 459 10.43 -9.34 25.58
N ARG A 460 9.79 -10.53 25.61
CA ARG A 460 10.49 -11.81 25.66
C ARG A 460 11.47 -11.95 24.47
N PHE A 461 11.00 -11.77 23.24
CA PHE A 461 11.85 -11.91 22.06
C PHE A 461 12.91 -10.81 21.94
N ILE A 462 12.63 -9.57 22.36
CA ILE A 462 13.62 -8.51 22.48
C ILE A 462 14.76 -8.96 23.42
N SER A 463 14.42 -9.49 24.60
CA SER A 463 15.42 -9.98 25.58
C SER A 463 16.23 -11.17 25.04
N GLU A 464 15.59 -12.11 24.33
CA GLU A 464 16.28 -13.26 23.71
C GLU A 464 17.27 -12.80 22.61
N ILE A 465 16.86 -11.86 21.77
CA ILE A 465 17.72 -11.26 20.75
C ILE A 465 18.91 -10.57 21.41
N GLU A 466 18.68 -9.79 22.48
CA GLU A 466 19.75 -9.13 23.22
C GLU A 466 20.76 -10.11 23.84
N GLN A 467 20.30 -11.25 24.33
CA GLN A 467 21.17 -12.29 24.86
C GLN A 467 22.04 -12.92 23.76
N ILE A 468 21.49 -13.11 22.56
CA ILE A 468 22.22 -13.74 21.45
C ILE A 468 23.34 -12.84 20.94
N TYR A 469 23.14 -11.54 20.79
CA TYR A 469 24.20 -10.67 20.28
C TYR A 469 25.19 -10.19 21.35
N LYS A 470 24.88 -10.36 22.65
CA LYS A 470 25.79 -10.11 23.75
C LYS A 470 26.69 -11.34 24.08
N ALA A 471 26.32 -12.54 23.55
CA ALA A 471 27.08 -13.78 23.72
C ALA A 471 28.11 -13.97 22.58
#